data_4363500be8f6a4ea855330a4bfcbfdd9
#
_entry.id   4363500be8f6a4ea855330a4bfcbfdd9
#
_cell.length_a   1.000
_cell.length_b   1.000
_cell.length_c   1.000
_cell.angle_alpha   90.00
_cell.angle_beta   90.00
_cell.angle_gamma   90.00
#
_symmetry.space_group_name_H-M   'P 1'
#
loop_
_entity.id
_entity.type
_entity.pdbx_description
1 polymer ?
#
loop_
_entity_poly.entity_id
_entity_poly.type
_entity_poly.pdbx_seq_one_letter_code
_entity_poly.pdbx_strand_id
1 'polypeptide(L)'
;MKRKIIAGILVMSMVGSMLVGCGANGGKKQASNKNSITVLVESGSPAEALAKETAAEFKEETGCEVVVDAVAYTGMYDKLSTEIKAKQATHDVACMDVVWLAAFAGAIEPLKDADTSDFLPTLEESGTIDGNLLGYPMWVNSKILIYRKDLIPENKVPKTWEEYQKLSQELSTDEMYGTTVFGSGTDAVCSFLDFACQAGADGLVFDKEGNVNITDQAYVDALNFMVENANADYTPSDSLSTAATESQELFTNGKIAMQLNWSHQYPAAVAALGADKVGCAPMIAGSAGIGATTGPWYECVMKDSKNKEMAQKYVEFMYEHNEDYMDLTLKIAGRTSVYEEKGKEAGNEHTTAVLETLNSKQSQARPMVKTWPQIEEVLVGVVEATLGGADINETLESAKAEIEAIGK
;
A
#
# COMPACT_ATOMS: atom_id res chain seq x y z
N MET A 1 49.52 37.61 6.14
CA MET A 1 50.87 37.11 5.69
C MET A 1 50.62 35.88 4.86
N LYS A 2 50.88 36.04 3.57
CA LYS A 2 51.74 35.26 2.66
C LYS A 2 51.47 33.73 2.67
N ARG A 3 50.78 33.21 1.61
CA ARG A 3 51.32 32.54 0.40
C ARG A 3 51.98 31.18 0.72
N LYS A 4 51.56 30.05 0.08
CA LYS A 4 51.99 29.70 -1.29
C LYS A 4 51.16 28.54 -1.87
N ILE A 5 50.82 28.72 -3.12
CA ILE A 5 50.38 27.78 -4.15
C ILE A 5 51.61 26.93 -4.58
N ILE A 6 51.42 25.63 -4.80
CA ILE A 6 52.27 24.85 -5.73
C ILE A 6 51.32 23.97 -6.57
N ALA A 7 51.37 24.28 -7.87
CA ALA A 7 50.85 23.48 -8.97
C ALA A 7 52.02 22.65 -9.58
N GLY A 8 51.72 21.53 -10.17
CA GLY A 8 52.66 20.73 -10.98
C GLY A 8 51.91 19.54 -11.58
N ILE A 9 51.36 19.64 -12.73
CA ILE A 9 51.77 19.35 -14.11
C ILE A 9 52.10 17.85 -14.32
N LEU A 10 51.18 17.23 -15.00
CA LEU A 10 51.12 16.36 -16.19
C LEU A 10 52.41 15.66 -16.64
N VAL A 11 52.35 14.37 -16.91
CA VAL A 11 52.91 13.75 -18.14
C VAL A 11 52.03 12.58 -18.58
N MET A 12 51.69 12.65 -19.83
CA MET A 12 50.94 11.77 -20.71
C MET A 12 51.94 10.75 -21.34
N SER A 13 51.57 9.49 -21.41
CA SER A 13 52.15 8.60 -22.41
C SER A 13 51.11 7.57 -22.91
N MET A 14 50.68 7.79 -24.14
CA MET A 14 50.05 6.82 -25.00
C MET A 14 51.11 5.89 -25.57
N VAL A 15 50.83 4.57 -25.56
CA VAL A 15 51.27 3.66 -26.63
C VAL A 15 50.16 2.62 -26.81
N GLY A 16 49.65 2.56 -28.00
CA GLY A 16 48.61 1.63 -28.42
C GLY A 16 49.14 0.26 -28.83
N SER A 17 48.29 -0.69 -28.86
CA SER A 17 48.34 -1.83 -29.77
C SER A 17 46.95 -2.40 -29.98
N MET A 18 46.45 -2.29 -31.20
CA MET A 18 45.30 -3.01 -31.70
C MET A 18 45.67 -4.50 -31.84
N LEU A 19 44.77 -5.38 -31.43
CA LEU A 19 44.61 -6.68 -32.07
C LEU A 19 43.11 -7.09 -32.00
N VAL A 20 42.63 -7.32 -33.18
CA VAL A 20 41.31 -7.81 -33.54
C VAL A 20 41.14 -9.26 -33.07
N GLY A 21 40.00 -9.56 -32.46
CA GLY A 21 39.55 -10.92 -32.19
C GLY A 21 38.02 -10.97 -32.12
N CYS A 22 37.40 -11.29 -33.26
CA CYS A 22 36.02 -11.73 -33.32
C CYS A 22 35.86 -13.05 -32.57
N GLY A 23 34.83 -13.15 -31.73
CA GLY A 23 34.43 -14.48 -31.24
C GLY A 23 33.37 -14.44 -30.16
N ALA A 24 32.18 -14.84 -30.53
CA ALA A 24 31.14 -15.47 -29.69
C ALA A 24 30.39 -14.63 -28.68
N ASN A 25 29.21 -14.31 -29.06
CA ASN A 25 28.03 -14.04 -28.24
C ASN A 25 27.86 -15.13 -27.17
N GLY A 26 28.40 -14.90 -26.02
CA GLY A 26 28.21 -15.72 -24.83
C GLY A 26 27.35 -14.92 -23.86
N GLY A 27 26.03 -15.06 -23.95
CA GLY A 27 25.15 -14.67 -22.85
C GLY A 27 25.69 -15.32 -21.58
N LYS A 28 26.14 -14.50 -20.63
CA LYS A 28 26.44 -14.99 -19.29
C LYS A 28 25.13 -15.57 -18.74
N LYS A 29 25.00 -16.90 -18.79
CA LYS A 29 24.06 -17.61 -17.92
C LYS A 29 24.43 -17.18 -16.51
N GLN A 30 23.56 -16.44 -15.88
CA GLN A 30 23.67 -16.19 -14.46
C GLN A 30 23.63 -17.57 -13.81
N ALA A 31 24.76 -18.02 -13.31
CA ALA A 31 24.83 -19.26 -12.55
C ALA A 31 23.95 -19.04 -11.33
N SER A 32 22.92 -19.87 -11.16
CA SER A 32 22.15 -19.90 -9.92
C SER A 32 23.13 -20.12 -8.78
N ASN A 33 23.32 -19.08 -7.98
CA ASN A 33 24.12 -19.20 -6.77
C ASN A 33 23.25 -20.01 -5.81
N LYS A 34 23.54 -21.28 -5.62
CA LYS A 34 22.73 -22.22 -4.81
C LYS A 34 22.54 -21.78 -3.35
N ASN A 35 23.23 -20.71 -2.95
CA ASN A 35 23.27 -20.19 -1.60
C ASN A 35 22.69 -18.78 -1.46
N SER A 36 21.87 -18.31 -2.38
CA SER A 36 21.18 -17.02 -2.24
C SER A 36 19.81 -17.04 -2.90
N ILE A 37 18.88 -16.30 -2.31
CA ILE A 37 17.57 -15.96 -2.89
C ILE A 37 17.49 -14.45 -3.08
N THR A 38 16.75 -14.02 -4.09
CA THR A 38 16.46 -12.60 -4.34
C THR A 38 14.98 -12.33 -4.05
N VAL A 39 14.74 -11.32 -3.22
CA VAL A 39 13.40 -10.96 -2.74
C VAL A 39 13.05 -9.56 -3.24
N LEU A 40 11.95 -9.43 -3.96
CA LEU A 40 11.41 -8.15 -4.43
C LEU A 40 10.43 -7.59 -3.40
N VAL A 41 10.68 -6.36 -2.97
CA VAL A 41 9.83 -5.66 -1.99
C VAL A 41 9.60 -4.22 -2.41
N GLU A 42 8.55 -3.60 -1.86
CA GLU A 42 8.36 -2.17 -2.02
C GLU A 42 9.38 -1.40 -1.17
N SER A 43 10.00 -0.39 -1.78
CA SER A 43 10.96 0.47 -1.10
C SER A 43 10.29 1.31 0.00
N GLY A 44 10.87 1.28 1.20
CA GLY A 44 10.32 1.93 2.39
C GLY A 44 9.17 1.18 3.05
N SER A 45 8.84 -0.03 2.57
CA SER A 45 7.77 -0.86 3.15
C SER A 45 8.23 -1.66 4.38
N PRO A 46 7.28 -2.24 5.13
CA PRO A 46 7.59 -3.19 6.20
C PRO A 46 8.37 -4.39 5.72
N ALA A 47 8.05 -4.91 4.52
CA ALA A 47 8.74 -6.06 3.97
C ALA A 47 10.22 -5.76 3.74
N GLU A 48 10.56 -4.56 3.26
CA GLU A 48 11.96 -4.16 3.13
C GLU A 48 12.66 -4.13 4.48
N ALA A 49 12.03 -3.50 5.47
CA ALA A 49 12.59 -3.38 6.81
C ALA A 49 12.81 -4.75 7.46
N LEU A 50 11.77 -5.60 7.46
CA LEU A 50 11.83 -6.93 8.05
C LEU A 50 12.83 -7.82 7.30
N ALA A 51 12.81 -7.84 5.96
CA ALA A 51 13.73 -8.65 5.17
C ALA A 51 15.20 -8.29 5.44
N LYS A 52 15.51 -7.01 5.66
CA LYS A 52 16.86 -6.55 6.02
C LYS A 52 17.25 -6.92 7.44
N GLU A 53 16.34 -6.78 8.39
CA GLU A 53 16.57 -7.08 9.80
C GLU A 53 16.81 -8.58 10.01
N THR A 54 16.00 -9.42 9.37
CA THR A 54 16.02 -10.88 9.56
C THR A 54 16.99 -11.62 8.63
N ALA A 55 17.58 -10.96 7.63
CA ALA A 55 18.46 -11.61 6.63
C ALA A 55 19.66 -12.37 7.24
N ALA A 56 20.23 -11.85 8.32
CA ALA A 56 21.38 -12.47 8.98
C ALA A 56 20.96 -13.75 9.72
N GLU A 57 19.80 -13.75 10.36
CA GLU A 57 19.24 -14.90 11.09
C GLU A 57 18.85 -16.01 10.11
N PHE A 58 18.13 -15.69 9.03
CA PHE A 58 17.81 -16.65 7.99
C PHE A 58 19.07 -17.30 7.38
N LYS A 59 20.13 -16.51 7.20
CA LYS A 59 21.42 -17.04 6.71
C LYS A 59 22.11 -17.94 7.72
N GLU A 60 22.02 -17.64 9.02
CA GLU A 60 22.58 -18.50 10.08
C GLU A 60 21.86 -19.83 10.13
N GLU A 61 20.52 -19.85 10.03
CA GLU A 61 19.71 -21.05 10.08
C GLU A 61 19.83 -21.93 8.84
N THR A 62 19.87 -21.32 7.65
CA THR A 62 19.74 -22.04 6.38
C THR A 62 21.01 -22.07 5.56
N GLY A 63 22.00 -21.23 5.86
CA GLY A 63 23.17 -20.99 5.03
C GLY A 63 22.89 -20.21 3.75
N CYS A 64 21.67 -19.72 3.56
CA CYS A 64 21.24 -19.00 2.36
C CYS A 64 21.27 -17.49 2.57
N GLU A 65 21.87 -16.76 1.62
CA GLU A 65 21.89 -15.30 1.64
C GLU A 65 20.59 -14.73 1.06
N VAL A 66 20.03 -13.72 1.72
CA VAL A 66 18.88 -12.95 1.23
C VAL A 66 19.35 -11.68 0.55
N VAL A 67 19.06 -11.53 -0.73
CA VAL A 67 19.33 -10.32 -1.51
C VAL A 67 18.02 -9.56 -1.67
N VAL A 68 17.90 -8.44 -0.98
CA VAL A 68 16.68 -7.60 -1.02
C VAL A 68 16.78 -6.62 -2.18
N ASP A 69 15.84 -6.67 -3.11
CA ASP A 69 15.65 -5.70 -4.19
C ASP A 69 14.43 -4.83 -3.88
N ALA A 70 14.70 -3.62 -3.42
CA ALA A 70 13.65 -2.67 -3.02
C ALA A 70 13.36 -1.69 -4.17
N VAL A 71 12.10 -1.68 -4.62
CA VAL A 71 11.65 -0.91 -5.79
C VAL A 71 10.39 -0.12 -5.40
N ALA A 72 10.23 1.09 -5.93
CA ALA A 72 9.01 1.86 -5.71
C ALA A 72 7.76 1.09 -6.23
N TYR A 73 6.61 1.27 -5.55
CA TYR A 73 5.36 0.56 -5.84
C TYR A 73 5.04 0.47 -7.34
N THR A 74 5.05 1.63 -8.02
CA THR A 74 4.75 1.72 -9.45
C THR A 74 5.71 0.93 -10.35
N GLY A 75 6.97 0.77 -9.92
CA GLY A 75 7.98 0.00 -10.65
C GLY A 75 7.92 -1.51 -10.41
N MET A 76 7.33 -1.97 -9.29
CA MET A 76 7.25 -3.38 -8.94
C MET A 76 6.39 -4.18 -9.92
N TYR A 77 5.19 -3.69 -10.23
CA TYR A 77 4.28 -4.35 -11.16
C TYR A 77 4.90 -4.53 -12.56
N ASP A 78 5.54 -3.48 -13.08
CA ASP A 78 6.20 -3.52 -14.39
C ASP A 78 7.38 -4.49 -14.40
N LYS A 79 8.15 -4.54 -13.33
CA LYS A 79 9.28 -5.45 -13.16
C LYS A 79 8.81 -6.90 -13.15
N LEU A 80 7.82 -7.24 -12.32
CA LEU A 80 7.20 -8.57 -12.27
C LEU A 80 6.59 -8.95 -13.64
N SER A 81 5.83 -8.06 -14.26
CA SER A 81 5.23 -8.29 -15.58
C SER A 81 6.29 -8.62 -16.64
N THR A 82 7.44 -7.95 -16.60
CA THR A 82 8.55 -8.17 -17.53
C THR A 82 9.19 -9.54 -17.31
N GLU A 83 9.46 -9.91 -16.07
CA GLU A 83 10.04 -11.22 -15.72
C GLU A 83 9.13 -12.37 -16.09
N ILE A 84 7.85 -12.24 -15.78
CA ILE A 84 6.82 -13.25 -16.09
C ILE A 84 6.67 -13.45 -17.60
N LYS A 85 6.61 -12.36 -18.38
CA LYS A 85 6.56 -12.41 -19.84
C LYS A 85 7.82 -13.05 -20.44
N ALA A 86 8.98 -12.80 -19.85
CA ALA A 86 10.24 -13.38 -20.27
C ALA A 86 10.40 -14.86 -19.82
N LYS A 87 9.54 -15.36 -18.94
CA LYS A 87 9.69 -16.66 -18.25
C LYS A 87 11.05 -16.82 -17.59
N GLN A 88 11.53 -15.77 -16.99
CA GLN A 88 12.82 -15.69 -16.29
C GLN A 88 12.58 -14.98 -14.96
N ALA A 89 12.42 -15.75 -13.89
CA ALA A 89 12.39 -15.21 -12.56
C ALA A 89 13.80 -14.67 -12.22
N THR A 90 13.93 -13.37 -12.06
CA THR A 90 15.12 -12.72 -11.48
C THR A 90 14.99 -12.59 -9.97
N HIS A 91 13.76 -12.74 -9.46
CA HIS A 91 13.42 -12.84 -8.06
C HIS A 91 12.86 -14.22 -7.73
N ASP A 92 13.24 -14.76 -6.59
CA ASP A 92 12.75 -16.03 -6.07
C ASP A 92 11.45 -15.83 -5.28
N VAL A 93 11.35 -14.69 -4.61
CA VAL A 93 10.20 -14.26 -3.81
C VAL A 93 9.82 -12.82 -4.20
N ALA A 94 8.54 -12.51 -4.13
CA ALA A 94 8.03 -11.15 -4.25
C ALA A 94 6.94 -10.89 -3.20
N CYS A 95 7.05 -9.78 -2.48
CA CYS A 95 5.98 -9.28 -1.64
C CYS A 95 5.01 -8.48 -2.51
N MET A 96 3.78 -8.96 -2.67
CA MET A 96 2.80 -8.46 -3.64
C MET A 96 1.57 -7.86 -2.96
N ASP A 97 1.09 -6.75 -3.50
CA ASP A 97 -0.25 -6.24 -3.18
C ASP A 97 -1.31 -7.26 -3.64
N VAL A 98 -2.36 -7.43 -2.85
CA VAL A 98 -3.49 -8.33 -3.11
C VAL A 98 -4.09 -8.17 -4.52
N VAL A 99 -4.15 -6.94 -5.02
CA VAL A 99 -4.73 -6.64 -6.33
C VAL A 99 -3.91 -7.18 -7.51
N TRP A 100 -2.65 -7.58 -7.27
CA TRP A 100 -1.79 -8.19 -8.29
C TRP A 100 -1.88 -9.72 -8.33
N LEU A 101 -2.38 -10.35 -7.25
CA LEU A 101 -2.41 -11.81 -7.15
C LEU A 101 -3.18 -12.45 -8.29
N ALA A 102 -4.35 -11.91 -8.66
CA ALA A 102 -5.14 -12.45 -9.77
C ALA A 102 -4.43 -12.31 -11.12
N ALA A 103 -3.74 -11.20 -11.36
CA ALA A 103 -2.97 -10.97 -12.58
C ALA A 103 -1.77 -11.92 -12.72
N PHE A 104 -1.12 -12.23 -11.60
CA PHE A 104 0.11 -13.02 -11.56
C PHE A 104 -0.08 -14.47 -11.06
N ALA A 105 -1.31 -14.91 -10.76
CA ALA A 105 -1.60 -16.22 -10.21
C ALA A 105 -0.92 -17.38 -10.96
N GLY A 106 -0.89 -17.30 -12.30
CA GLY A 106 -0.22 -18.32 -13.14
C GLY A 106 1.31 -18.37 -13.02
N ALA A 107 1.91 -17.32 -12.44
CA ALA A 107 3.37 -17.17 -12.26
C ALA A 107 3.82 -17.31 -10.80
N ILE A 108 2.90 -17.55 -9.88
CA ILE A 108 3.15 -17.81 -8.47
C ILE A 108 3.09 -19.32 -8.23
N GLU A 109 3.99 -19.85 -7.42
CA GLU A 109 3.93 -21.23 -6.92
C GLU A 109 2.99 -21.28 -5.73
N PRO A 110 1.88 -22.02 -5.78
CA PRO A 110 0.97 -22.15 -4.64
C PRO A 110 1.68 -22.69 -3.41
N LEU A 111 1.32 -22.15 -2.24
CA LEU A 111 1.78 -22.68 -0.97
C LEU A 111 1.19 -24.08 -0.75
N LYS A 112 2.02 -25.01 -0.25
CA LYS A 112 1.61 -26.37 0.06
C LYS A 112 1.63 -26.55 1.57
N ASP A 113 0.55 -27.17 2.09
CA ASP A 113 0.45 -27.52 3.50
C ASP A 113 0.65 -26.32 4.47
N ALA A 114 0.31 -25.10 4.02
CA ALA A 114 0.40 -23.89 4.85
C ALA A 114 -0.61 -23.97 6.01
N ASP A 115 -0.13 -23.68 7.22
CA ASP A 115 -1.02 -23.50 8.37
C ASP A 115 -1.66 -22.12 8.32
N THR A 116 -2.96 -22.06 8.06
CA THR A 116 -3.75 -20.83 7.97
C THR A 116 -4.51 -20.50 9.26
N SER A 117 -4.33 -21.30 10.31
CA SER A 117 -5.11 -21.19 11.56
C SER A 117 -4.95 -19.84 12.28
N ASP A 118 -3.83 -19.16 12.06
CA ASP A 118 -3.52 -17.85 12.64
C ASP A 118 -3.69 -16.67 11.65
N PHE A 119 -4.21 -16.93 10.45
CA PHE A 119 -4.56 -15.83 9.53
C PHE A 119 -5.75 -15.03 10.08
N LEU A 120 -5.74 -13.72 9.82
CA LEU A 120 -7.00 -12.99 9.90
C LEU A 120 -7.96 -13.58 8.86
N PRO A 121 -9.23 -13.85 9.21
CA PRO A 121 -10.13 -14.65 8.35
C PRO A 121 -10.26 -14.15 6.91
N THR A 122 -10.24 -12.83 6.69
CA THR A 122 -10.33 -12.21 5.36
C THR A 122 -9.06 -12.39 4.53
N LEU A 123 -7.92 -12.73 5.15
CA LEU A 123 -6.63 -12.84 4.46
C LEU A 123 -6.44 -14.19 3.78
N GLU A 124 -7.03 -15.26 4.31
CA GLU A 124 -7.04 -16.56 3.63
C GLU A 124 -7.86 -16.47 2.33
N GLU A 125 -9.05 -15.88 2.40
CA GLU A 125 -9.92 -15.70 1.24
C GLU A 125 -9.24 -14.84 0.16
N SER A 126 -8.72 -13.67 0.52
CA SER A 126 -8.08 -12.75 -0.43
C SER A 126 -6.72 -13.22 -0.94
N GLY A 127 -6.03 -14.14 -0.22
CA GLY A 127 -4.80 -14.81 -0.69
C GLY A 127 -5.03 -16.01 -1.60
N THR A 128 -6.30 -16.45 -1.75
CA THR A 128 -6.66 -17.69 -2.46
C THR A 128 -7.29 -17.38 -3.82
N ILE A 129 -6.62 -17.79 -4.90
CA ILE A 129 -7.10 -17.63 -6.28
C ILE A 129 -7.29 -19.03 -6.88
N ASP A 130 -8.46 -19.30 -7.47
CA ASP A 130 -8.82 -20.58 -8.08
C ASP A 130 -8.56 -21.78 -7.13
N GLY A 131 -8.81 -21.59 -5.82
CA GLY A 131 -8.61 -22.61 -4.79
C GLY A 131 -7.15 -22.85 -4.39
N ASN A 132 -6.22 -22.01 -4.82
CA ASN A 132 -4.81 -22.07 -4.46
C ASN A 132 -4.43 -20.87 -3.58
N LEU A 133 -3.89 -21.12 -2.40
CA LEU A 133 -3.29 -20.09 -1.57
C LEU A 133 -1.95 -19.70 -2.18
N LEU A 134 -1.79 -18.43 -2.54
CA LEU A 134 -0.66 -17.94 -3.34
C LEU A 134 0.49 -17.33 -2.53
N GLY A 135 0.26 -16.98 -1.27
CA GLY A 135 1.30 -16.40 -0.43
C GLY A 135 0.89 -16.32 1.04
N TYR A 136 1.88 -16.13 1.91
CA TYR A 136 1.61 -15.81 3.30
C TYR A 136 1.26 -14.34 3.45
N PRO A 137 0.18 -13.99 4.18
CA PRO A 137 -0.16 -12.60 4.44
C PRO A 137 0.89 -11.98 5.36
N MET A 138 1.44 -10.86 4.93
CA MET A 138 2.47 -10.16 5.68
C MET A 138 1.89 -9.05 6.55
N TRP A 139 1.01 -8.26 5.98
CA TRP A 139 0.24 -7.26 6.73
C TRP A 139 -1.07 -6.96 6.01
N VAL A 140 -2.00 -6.38 6.76
CA VAL A 140 -3.20 -5.76 6.21
C VAL A 140 -3.22 -4.29 6.57
N ASN A 141 -3.41 -3.43 5.59
CA ASN A 141 -3.49 -2.00 5.79
C ASN A 141 -4.92 -1.50 5.58
N SER A 142 -5.30 -0.48 6.33
CA SER A 142 -6.56 0.24 6.19
C SER A 142 -6.32 1.71 6.53
N LYS A 143 -7.11 2.60 5.97
CA LYS A 143 -7.13 3.97 6.46
C LYS A 143 -7.83 4.04 7.80
N ILE A 144 -7.43 5.02 8.60
CA ILE A 144 -8.00 5.39 9.89
C ILE A 144 -8.06 6.91 9.99
N LEU A 145 -8.80 7.43 10.94
CA LEU A 145 -8.71 8.83 11.31
C LEU A 145 -7.49 9.06 12.21
N ILE A 146 -6.59 9.94 11.79
CA ILE A 146 -5.46 10.44 12.58
C ILE A 146 -5.69 11.92 12.88
N TYR A 147 -5.58 12.34 14.12
CA TYR A 147 -5.98 13.68 14.53
C TYR A 147 -5.09 14.30 15.60
N ARG A 148 -5.11 15.62 15.72
CA ARG A 148 -4.44 16.41 16.75
C ARG A 148 -5.21 16.30 18.06
N LYS A 149 -4.77 15.41 18.95
CA LYS A 149 -5.37 15.12 20.25
C LYS A 149 -5.29 16.30 21.22
N ASP A 150 -4.31 17.17 21.04
CA ASP A 150 -4.17 18.42 21.78
C ASP A 150 -5.20 19.49 21.37
N LEU A 151 -5.82 19.36 20.18
CA LEU A 151 -6.87 20.25 19.69
C LEU A 151 -8.27 19.63 19.82
N ILE A 152 -8.36 18.29 19.73
CA ILE A 152 -9.60 17.54 19.67
C ILE A 152 -9.69 16.60 20.87
N PRO A 153 -10.47 16.94 21.90
CA PRO A 153 -10.74 16.04 23.02
C PRO A 153 -11.41 14.75 22.53
N GLU A 154 -11.15 13.62 23.21
CA GLU A 154 -11.63 12.30 22.82
C GLU A 154 -13.16 12.25 22.57
N ASN A 155 -13.93 12.93 23.40
CA ASN A 155 -15.39 13.02 23.25
C ASN A 155 -15.87 13.93 22.10
N LYS A 156 -14.96 14.52 21.33
CA LYS A 156 -15.21 15.38 20.17
C LYS A 156 -14.66 14.79 18.88
N VAL A 157 -14.01 13.63 18.95
CA VAL A 157 -13.52 12.93 17.76
C VAL A 157 -14.70 12.61 16.83
N PRO A 158 -14.66 13.03 15.55
CA PRO A 158 -15.79 12.88 14.65
C PRO A 158 -15.96 11.41 14.27
N LYS A 159 -17.23 10.98 14.17
CA LYS A 159 -17.61 9.60 13.86
C LYS A 159 -18.35 9.46 12.53
N THR A 160 -18.82 10.58 11.96
CA THR A 160 -19.54 10.58 10.70
C THR A 160 -18.97 11.61 9.74
N TRP A 161 -19.31 11.51 8.46
CA TRP A 161 -18.96 12.49 7.43
C TRP A 161 -19.36 13.91 7.84
N GLU A 162 -20.58 14.08 8.33
CA GLU A 162 -21.09 15.39 8.75
C GLU A 162 -20.32 15.96 9.96
N GLU A 163 -20.04 15.11 10.96
CA GLU A 163 -19.24 15.53 12.12
C GLU A 163 -17.81 15.90 11.73
N TYR A 164 -17.21 15.16 10.77
CA TYR A 164 -15.89 15.41 10.25
C TYR A 164 -15.80 16.75 9.52
N GLN A 165 -16.74 17.02 8.60
CA GLN A 165 -16.83 18.29 7.87
C GLN A 165 -17.02 19.46 8.83
N LYS A 166 -17.95 19.33 9.78
CA LYS A 166 -18.22 20.35 10.78
C LYS A 166 -17.01 20.66 11.65
N LEU A 167 -16.34 19.62 12.14
CA LEU A 167 -15.14 19.81 12.99
C LEU A 167 -13.98 20.38 12.17
N SER A 168 -13.82 19.98 10.89
CA SER A 168 -12.83 20.56 9.99
C SER A 168 -13.03 22.06 9.84
N GLN A 169 -14.27 22.50 9.67
CA GLN A 169 -14.60 23.95 9.60
C GLN A 169 -14.33 24.67 10.92
N GLU A 170 -14.67 24.06 12.07
CA GLU A 170 -14.46 24.64 13.40
C GLU A 170 -12.98 24.82 13.75
N LEU A 171 -12.10 23.92 13.27
CA LEU A 171 -10.65 23.93 13.54
C LEU A 171 -9.84 24.73 12.54
N SER A 172 -10.43 25.09 11.41
CA SER A 172 -9.74 25.86 10.38
C SER A 172 -9.45 27.30 10.85
N THR A 173 -8.22 27.75 10.59
CA THR A 173 -7.73 29.08 10.92
C THR A 173 -6.88 29.62 9.74
N ASP A 174 -6.40 30.85 9.85
CA ASP A 174 -5.47 31.43 8.86
C ASP A 174 -4.12 30.67 8.76
N GLU A 175 -3.77 29.85 9.78
CA GLU A 175 -2.48 29.13 9.85
C GLU A 175 -2.59 27.63 9.66
N MET A 176 -3.78 27.06 9.85
CA MET A 176 -4.03 25.62 9.84
C MET A 176 -5.40 25.30 9.21
N TYR A 177 -5.45 24.36 8.32
CA TYR A 177 -6.68 23.79 7.77
C TYR A 177 -7.27 22.70 8.67
N GLY A 178 -8.54 22.39 8.51
CA GLY A 178 -9.21 21.31 9.24
C GLY A 178 -8.72 19.94 8.80
N THR A 179 -8.61 19.75 7.50
CA THR A 179 -8.22 18.47 6.88
C THR A 179 -7.62 18.67 5.49
N THR A 180 -7.36 17.57 4.78
CA THR A 180 -7.05 17.52 3.34
C THR A 180 -7.76 16.34 2.67
N VAL A 181 -7.75 16.31 1.34
CA VAL A 181 -8.32 15.24 0.51
C VAL A 181 -7.21 14.62 -0.33
N PHE A 182 -7.23 13.31 -0.53
CA PHE A 182 -6.38 12.67 -1.52
C PHE A 182 -6.99 12.88 -2.90
N GLY A 183 -6.33 13.69 -3.72
CA GLY A 183 -6.83 14.10 -5.03
C GLY A 183 -6.12 13.46 -6.21
N SER A 184 -5.06 12.68 -5.98
CA SER A 184 -4.25 12.12 -7.05
C SER A 184 -3.84 10.65 -6.82
N GLY A 185 -3.65 9.93 -7.92
CA GLY A 185 -3.08 8.59 -7.94
C GLY A 185 -3.93 7.51 -7.24
N THR A 186 -3.29 6.39 -6.95
CA THR A 186 -3.92 5.22 -6.31
C THR A 186 -4.51 5.52 -4.93
N ASP A 187 -3.89 6.41 -4.15
CA ASP A 187 -4.40 6.80 -2.83
C ASP A 187 -5.77 7.49 -2.91
N ALA A 188 -6.00 8.28 -3.97
CA ALA A 188 -7.28 8.91 -4.24
C ALA A 188 -8.36 7.87 -4.60
N VAL A 189 -8.01 6.88 -5.42
CA VAL A 189 -8.90 5.75 -5.73
C VAL A 189 -9.25 4.97 -4.47
N CYS A 190 -8.28 4.65 -3.62
CA CYS A 190 -8.54 3.99 -2.35
C CYS A 190 -9.49 4.80 -1.46
N SER A 191 -9.33 6.14 -1.40
CA SER A 191 -10.26 7.00 -0.65
C SER A 191 -11.66 7.01 -1.25
N PHE A 192 -11.77 7.08 -2.56
CA PHE A 192 -13.05 6.99 -3.27
C PHE A 192 -13.78 5.69 -2.95
N LEU A 193 -13.07 4.56 -3.00
CA LEU A 193 -13.64 3.25 -2.69
C LEU A 193 -13.96 3.09 -1.19
N ASP A 194 -13.16 3.67 -0.28
CA ASP A 194 -13.49 3.71 1.15
C ASP A 194 -14.81 4.43 1.40
N PHE A 195 -15.01 5.58 0.77
CA PHE A 195 -16.26 6.33 0.89
C PHE A 195 -17.43 5.63 0.20
N ALA A 196 -17.20 4.91 -0.90
CA ALA A 196 -18.21 4.06 -1.51
C ALA A 196 -18.65 2.93 -0.57
N CYS A 197 -17.72 2.28 0.14
CA CYS A 197 -18.03 1.34 1.20
C CYS A 197 -18.93 1.99 2.28
N GLN A 198 -18.54 3.15 2.76
CA GLN A 198 -19.27 3.89 3.81
C GLN A 198 -20.65 4.36 3.36
N ALA A 199 -20.84 4.58 2.07
CA ALA A 199 -22.15 4.89 1.46
C ALA A 199 -22.97 3.64 1.12
N GLY A 200 -22.41 2.43 1.29
CA GLY A 200 -23.14 1.17 1.13
C GLY A 200 -23.06 0.54 -0.25
N ALA A 201 -21.94 0.70 -0.96
CA ALA A 201 -21.71 -0.01 -2.22
C ALA A 201 -21.83 -1.53 -2.04
N ASP A 202 -22.63 -2.19 -2.88
CA ASP A 202 -22.78 -3.65 -2.89
C ASP A 202 -21.75 -4.29 -3.84
N GLY A 203 -20.56 -4.47 -3.33
CA GLY A 203 -19.36 -4.82 -4.09
C GLY A 203 -18.60 -3.59 -4.59
N LEU A 204 -17.29 -3.72 -4.76
CA LEU A 204 -16.44 -2.62 -5.24
C LEU A 204 -16.19 -2.78 -6.73
N VAL A 205 -16.59 -1.79 -7.51
CA VAL A 205 -16.51 -1.72 -8.98
C VAL A 205 -17.40 -2.76 -9.67
N PHE A 206 -17.53 -3.94 -9.09
CA PHE A 206 -18.37 -5.03 -9.58
C PHE A 206 -19.34 -5.47 -8.49
N ASP A 207 -20.61 -5.64 -8.87
CA ASP A 207 -21.62 -6.27 -8.02
C ASP A 207 -21.37 -7.79 -7.86
N LYS A 208 -22.21 -8.46 -7.06
CA LYS A 208 -22.10 -9.92 -6.82
C LYS A 208 -22.35 -10.76 -8.07
N GLU A 209 -23.09 -10.24 -9.03
CA GLU A 209 -23.32 -10.86 -10.34
C GLU A 209 -22.18 -10.59 -11.31
N GLY A 210 -21.30 -9.63 -10.96
CA GLY A 210 -20.13 -9.26 -11.72
C GLY A 210 -20.34 -8.18 -12.78
N ASN A 211 -21.41 -7.43 -12.67
CA ASN A 211 -21.63 -6.25 -13.51
C ASN A 211 -20.91 -5.04 -12.91
N VAL A 212 -20.51 -4.11 -13.76
CA VAL A 212 -19.90 -2.86 -13.31
C VAL A 212 -20.97 -1.99 -12.63
N ASN A 213 -20.78 -1.65 -11.36
CA ASN A 213 -21.76 -0.95 -10.51
C ASN A 213 -21.33 0.46 -10.07
N ILE A 214 -20.27 1.03 -10.66
CA ILE A 214 -19.72 2.33 -10.24
C ILE A 214 -20.68 3.52 -10.46
N THR A 215 -21.80 3.31 -11.14
CA THR A 215 -22.87 4.34 -11.31
C THR A 215 -23.94 4.28 -10.22
N ASP A 216 -23.83 3.37 -9.25
CA ASP A 216 -24.76 3.29 -8.15
C ASP A 216 -24.63 4.50 -7.21
N GLN A 217 -25.71 4.82 -6.50
CA GLN A 217 -25.78 6.01 -5.64
C GLN A 217 -24.65 6.10 -4.62
N ALA A 218 -24.14 4.96 -4.12
CA ALA A 218 -23.03 4.93 -3.17
C ALA A 218 -21.76 5.56 -3.73
N TYR A 219 -21.47 5.39 -5.01
CA TYR A 219 -20.30 6.00 -5.66
C TYR A 219 -20.53 7.49 -5.95
N VAL A 220 -21.74 7.86 -6.30
CA VAL A 220 -22.13 9.28 -6.45
C VAL A 220 -21.98 10.01 -5.11
N ASP A 221 -22.46 9.42 -4.01
CA ASP A 221 -22.34 9.99 -2.67
C ASP A 221 -20.87 10.09 -2.22
N ALA A 222 -20.04 9.08 -2.52
CA ALA A 222 -18.62 9.10 -2.24
C ALA A 222 -17.89 10.23 -2.94
N LEU A 223 -18.13 10.42 -4.25
CA LEU A 223 -17.54 11.52 -5.01
C LEU A 223 -18.05 12.89 -4.55
N ASN A 224 -19.35 13.01 -4.24
CA ASN A 224 -19.90 14.24 -3.66
C ASN A 224 -19.18 14.61 -2.37
N PHE A 225 -18.97 13.65 -1.45
CA PHE A 225 -18.23 13.88 -0.21
C PHE A 225 -16.80 14.34 -0.48
N MET A 226 -16.10 13.72 -1.44
CA MET A 226 -14.75 14.13 -1.81
C MET A 226 -14.72 15.54 -2.41
N VAL A 227 -15.62 15.84 -3.34
CA VAL A 227 -15.72 17.15 -4.01
C VAL A 227 -16.08 18.25 -3.02
N GLU A 228 -17.05 18.01 -2.12
CA GLU A 228 -17.42 18.96 -1.07
C GLU A 228 -16.23 19.30 -0.16
N ASN A 229 -15.49 18.28 0.28
CA ASN A 229 -14.31 18.52 1.12
C ASN A 229 -13.18 19.20 0.36
N ALA A 230 -12.92 18.84 -0.90
CA ALA A 230 -11.86 19.45 -1.71
C ALA A 230 -12.10 20.94 -2.00
N ASN A 231 -13.37 21.35 -2.14
CA ASN A 231 -13.76 22.73 -2.42
C ASN A 231 -14.05 23.57 -1.17
N ALA A 232 -13.90 22.99 0.01
CA ALA A 232 -14.19 23.71 1.25
C ALA A 232 -13.01 24.57 1.70
N ASP A 233 -13.31 25.71 2.35
CA ASP A 233 -12.30 26.64 2.88
C ASP A 233 -11.40 26.01 3.97
N TYR A 234 -11.83 24.89 4.55
CA TYR A 234 -11.06 24.14 5.55
C TYR A 234 -10.08 23.11 4.95
N THR A 235 -9.91 23.09 3.63
CA THR A 235 -9.02 22.19 2.90
C THR A 235 -8.04 23.02 2.06
N PRO A 236 -6.73 22.64 2.00
CA PRO A 236 -5.76 23.32 1.14
C PRO A 236 -6.20 23.32 -0.34
N SER A 237 -5.99 24.44 -1.04
CA SER A 237 -6.40 24.59 -2.44
C SER A 237 -5.61 23.71 -3.42
N ASP A 238 -4.50 23.10 -3.00
CA ASP A 238 -3.65 22.19 -3.76
C ASP A 238 -3.95 20.72 -3.50
N SER A 239 -5.09 20.41 -2.83
CA SER A 239 -5.53 19.04 -2.51
C SER A 239 -5.64 18.13 -3.73
N LEU A 240 -5.82 18.66 -4.94
CA LEU A 240 -5.83 17.88 -6.18
C LEU A 240 -4.51 17.15 -6.46
N SER A 241 -3.41 17.58 -5.87
CA SER A 241 -2.09 16.93 -5.98
C SER A 241 -1.67 16.20 -4.71
N THR A 242 -2.55 16.15 -3.70
CA THR A 242 -2.23 15.53 -2.41
C THR A 242 -2.49 14.04 -2.47
N ALA A 243 -1.51 13.25 -2.02
CA ALA A 243 -1.61 11.83 -1.73
C ALA A 243 -1.26 11.57 -0.25
N ALA A 244 -1.08 10.32 0.14
CA ALA A 244 -0.88 9.93 1.53
C ALA A 244 0.35 10.59 2.17
N THR A 245 1.46 10.70 1.44
CA THR A 245 2.72 11.27 1.93
C THR A 245 2.59 12.78 2.16
N GLU A 246 2.04 13.52 1.21
CA GLU A 246 1.83 14.97 1.33
C GLU A 246 0.86 15.30 2.46
N SER A 247 -0.21 14.51 2.62
CA SER A 247 -1.13 14.64 3.76
C SER A 247 -0.42 14.45 5.09
N GLN A 248 0.44 13.45 5.19
CA GLN A 248 1.25 13.21 6.40
C GLN A 248 2.20 14.37 6.68
N GLU A 249 2.84 14.92 5.66
CA GLU A 249 3.70 16.10 5.81
C GLU A 249 2.92 17.32 6.30
N LEU A 250 1.74 17.58 5.74
CA LEU A 250 0.86 18.65 6.20
C LEU A 250 0.50 18.47 7.68
N PHE A 251 0.15 17.23 8.09
CA PHE A 251 -0.21 16.91 9.46
C PHE A 251 0.96 17.10 10.43
N THR A 252 2.13 16.55 10.13
CA THR A 252 3.32 16.62 10.98
C THR A 252 3.90 18.02 11.06
N ASN A 253 3.69 18.86 10.05
CA ASN A 253 4.05 20.28 10.04
C ASN A 253 2.97 21.18 10.71
N GLY A 254 1.89 20.58 11.25
CA GLY A 254 0.82 21.32 11.92
C GLY A 254 -0.04 22.19 10.98
N LYS A 255 -0.11 21.81 9.70
CA LYS A 255 -0.88 22.52 8.67
C LYS A 255 -2.30 22.01 8.53
N ILE A 256 -2.59 20.80 9.02
CA ILE A 256 -3.94 20.23 9.11
C ILE A 256 -4.17 19.65 10.52
N ALA A 257 -5.41 19.69 10.97
CA ALA A 257 -5.82 19.17 12.28
C ALA A 257 -6.15 17.69 12.28
N MET A 258 -6.64 17.17 11.15
CA MET A 258 -7.08 15.79 10.97
C MET A 258 -6.70 15.29 9.57
N GLN A 259 -6.56 13.98 9.44
CA GLN A 259 -6.43 13.29 8.16
C GLN A 259 -7.06 11.90 8.20
N LEU A 260 -7.65 11.47 7.09
CA LEU A 260 -8.02 10.09 6.84
C LEU A 260 -6.87 9.46 6.05
N ASN A 261 -6.01 8.71 6.73
CA ASN A 261 -4.76 8.23 6.12
C ASN A 261 -4.46 6.79 6.54
N TRP A 262 -3.54 6.17 5.81
CA TRP A 262 -3.08 4.82 6.09
C TRP A 262 -2.57 4.68 7.53
N SER A 263 -2.95 3.61 8.20
CA SER A 263 -2.67 3.40 9.61
C SER A 263 -1.17 3.41 9.97
N HIS A 264 -0.30 3.02 9.04
CA HIS A 264 1.15 3.08 9.24
C HIS A 264 1.69 4.52 9.36
N GLN A 265 0.91 5.53 9.00
CA GLN A 265 1.28 6.93 9.19
C GLN A 265 1.12 7.38 10.65
N TYR A 266 0.33 6.67 11.47
CA TYR A 266 0.14 7.02 12.89
C TYR A 266 1.43 6.98 13.70
N PRO A 267 2.24 5.89 13.68
CA PRO A 267 3.51 5.87 14.41
C PRO A 267 4.49 6.96 13.95
N ALA A 268 4.52 7.26 12.65
CA ALA A 268 5.34 8.35 12.12
C ALA A 268 4.88 9.72 12.63
N ALA A 269 3.56 9.94 12.70
CA ALA A 269 3.00 11.16 13.28
C ALA A 269 3.32 11.28 14.78
N VAL A 270 3.20 10.18 15.54
CA VAL A 270 3.58 10.12 16.95
C VAL A 270 5.06 10.42 17.17
N ALA A 271 5.93 9.86 16.33
CA ALA A 271 7.36 10.12 16.39
C ALA A 271 7.72 11.60 16.12
N ALA A 272 6.97 12.24 15.21
CA ALA A 272 7.21 13.63 14.84
C ALA A 272 6.64 14.64 15.86
N LEU A 273 5.44 14.40 16.39
CA LEU A 273 4.69 15.38 17.19
C LEU A 273 4.63 15.04 18.67
N GLY A 274 4.82 13.77 19.06
CA GLY A 274 4.65 13.25 20.42
C GLY A 274 3.29 12.57 20.63
N ALA A 275 3.29 11.51 21.44
CA ALA A 275 2.08 10.72 21.76
C ALA A 275 0.99 11.51 22.53
N ASP A 276 1.36 12.60 23.15
CA ASP A 276 0.45 13.53 23.83
C ASP A 276 -0.36 14.41 22.85
N LYS A 277 0.08 14.51 21.59
CA LYS A 277 -0.54 15.36 20.57
C LYS A 277 -1.24 14.60 19.43
N VAL A 278 -0.94 13.32 19.27
CA VAL A 278 -1.51 12.52 18.18
C VAL A 278 -2.47 11.48 18.72
N GLY A 279 -3.68 11.45 18.19
CA GLY A 279 -4.69 10.44 18.44
C GLY A 279 -5.10 9.74 17.14
N CYS A 280 -5.72 8.57 17.28
CA CYS A 280 -6.34 7.87 16.17
C CYS A 280 -7.72 7.32 16.56
N ALA A 281 -8.53 7.06 15.54
CA ALA A 281 -9.85 6.47 15.68
C ALA A 281 -10.14 5.64 14.41
N PRO A 282 -11.13 4.73 14.44
CA PRO A 282 -11.61 4.08 13.23
C PRO A 282 -11.98 5.09 12.14
N MET A 283 -12.13 4.62 10.90
CA MET A 283 -12.68 5.45 9.83
C MET A 283 -14.05 6.01 10.23
N ILE A 284 -14.35 7.17 9.71
CA ILE A 284 -15.66 7.81 9.90
C ILE A 284 -16.75 7.03 9.14
N ALA A 285 -17.99 7.14 9.61
CA ALA A 285 -19.14 6.51 9.00
C ALA A 285 -19.81 7.40 7.95
N GLY A 286 -20.11 6.82 6.80
CA GLY A 286 -21.10 7.39 5.88
C GLY A 286 -22.52 6.95 6.21
N SER A 287 -23.42 7.04 5.25
CA SER A 287 -24.85 6.71 5.42
C SER A 287 -25.10 5.24 5.79
N ALA A 288 -24.22 4.32 5.37
CA ALA A 288 -24.35 2.89 5.65
C ALA A 288 -23.50 2.44 6.87
N GLY A 289 -22.55 3.23 7.31
CA GLY A 289 -21.71 2.93 8.46
C GLY A 289 -20.22 3.14 8.23
N ILE A 290 -19.39 2.65 9.16
CA ILE A 290 -17.94 2.60 9.03
C ILE A 290 -17.59 1.58 7.96
N GLY A 291 -16.63 1.91 7.10
CA GLY A 291 -16.10 1.00 6.09
C GLY A 291 -14.81 1.53 5.48
N ALA A 292 -14.00 0.61 4.99
CA ALA A 292 -12.81 0.92 4.22
C ALA A 292 -12.46 -0.24 3.28
N THR A 293 -11.63 0.05 2.30
CA THR A 293 -11.00 -0.97 1.49
C THR A 293 -9.84 -1.61 2.26
N THR A 294 -9.65 -2.91 2.08
CA THR A 294 -8.54 -3.64 2.66
C THR A 294 -7.42 -3.81 1.64
N GLY A 295 -6.20 -3.62 2.08
CA GLY A 295 -5.01 -3.74 1.24
C GLY A 295 -3.97 -4.68 1.86
N PRO A 296 -4.24 -6.01 1.93
CA PRO A 296 -3.25 -6.95 2.38
C PRO A 296 -2.12 -7.16 1.37
N TRP A 297 -0.94 -7.50 1.89
CA TRP A 297 0.22 -7.86 1.12
C TRP A 297 0.66 -9.28 1.43
N TYR A 298 1.15 -9.98 0.42
CA TYR A 298 1.50 -11.39 0.50
C TYR A 298 2.93 -11.65 0.06
N GLU A 299 3.66 -12.45 0.82
CA GLU A 299 4.94 -13.02 0.37
C GLU A 299 4.67 -14.23 -0.52
N CYS A 300 5.03 -14.11 -1.78
CA CYS A 300 4.75 -15.08 -2.83
C CYS A 300 6.02 -15.69 -3.40
N VAL A 301 6.04 -17.02 -3.57
CA VAL A 301 7.13 -17.73 -4.25
C VAL A 301 6.93 -17.66 -5.76
N MET A 302 7.95 -17.24 -6.49
CA MET A 302 7.87 -17.15 -7.96
C MET A 302 8.00 -18.54 -8.59
N LYS A 303 7.05 -18.89 -9.47
CA LYS A 303 6.96 -20.22 -10.11
C LYS A 303 8.17 -20.61 -10.94
N ASP A 304 8.80 -19.63 -11.60
CA ASP A 304 10.00 -19.84 -12.42
C ASP A 304 11.32 -19.73 -11.64
N SER A 305 11.25 -19.55 -10.29
CA SER A 305 12.42 -19.59 -9.41
C SER A 305 13.18 -20.90 -9.56
N LYS A 306 14.51 -20.82 -9.48
CA LYS A 306 15.40 -21.98 -9.44
C LYS A 306 15.66 -22.46 -8.01
N ASN A 307 15.24 -21.68 -7.02
CA ASN A 307 15.48 -21.87 -5.60
C ASN A 307 14.19 -22.08 -4.80
N LYS A 308 13.15 -22.67 -5.42
CA LYS A 308 11.78 -22.78 -4.84
C LYS A 308 11.73 -23.30 -3.41
N GLU A 309 12.51 -24.34 -3.11
CA GLU A 309 12.53 -24.93 -1.76
C GLU A 309 13.02 -23.91 -0.72
N MET A 310 14.04 -23.13 -1.08
CA MET A 310 14.59 -22.10 -0.19
C MET A 310 13.67 -20.87 -0.13
N ALA A 311 13.04 -20.51 -1.26
CA ALA A 311 12.03 -19.47 -1.29
C ALA A 311 10.81 -19.81 -0.43
N GLN A 312 10.36 -21.07 -0.45
CA GLN A 312 9.28 -21.54 0.42
C GLN A 312 9.65 -21.39 1.90
N LYS A 313 10.86 -21.85 2.29
CA LYS A 313 11.35 -21.67 3.66
C LYS A 313 11.45 -20.20 4.07
N TYR A 314 11.79 -19.33 3.13
CA TYR A 314 11.88 -17.90 3.40
C TYR A 314 10.52 -17.28 3.69
N VAL A 315 9.50 -17.58 2.88
CA VAL A 315 8.17 -17.02 3.10
C VAL A 315 7.52 -17.54 4.39
N GLU A 316 7.81 -18.79 4.78
CA GLU A 316 7.43 -19.36 6.08
C GLU A 316 8.15 -18.62 7.23
N PHE A 317 9.46 -18.48 7.13
CA PHE A 317 10.29 -17.75 8.09
C PHE A 317 9.81 -16.30 8.28
N MET A 318 9.53 -15.58 7.18
CA MET A 318 9.01 -14.22 7.24
C MET A 318 7.64 -14.15 7.93
N TYR A 319 6.78 -15.15 7.71
CA TYR A 319 5.50 -15.23 8.38
C TYR A 319 5.64 -15.52 9.88
N GLU A 320 6.59 -16.35 10.28
CA GLU A 320 6.90 -16.63 11.70
C GLU A 320 7.41 -15.37 12.42
N HIS A 321 8.18 -14.51 11.74
CA HIS A 321 8.67 -13.22 12.25
C HIS A 321 7.68 -12.05 12.06
N ASN A 322 6.42 -12.35 11.74
CA ASN A 322 5.42 -11.33 11.44
C ASN A 322 5.14 -10.37 12.61
N GLU A 323 5.37 -10.80 13.85
CA GLU A 323 5.25 -9.94 15.05
C GLU A 323 6.23 -8.77 15.06
N ASP A 324 7.40 -8.93 14.43
CA ASP A 324 8.44 -7.90 14.35
C ASP A 324 7.98 -6.67 13.54
N TYR A 325 6.96 -6.82 12.71
CA TYR A 325 6.34 -5.66 12.05
C TYR A 325 5.79 -4.65 13.05
N MET A 326 5.29 -5.12 14.17
CA MET A 326 4.77 -4.24 15.22
C MET A 326 5.88 -3.39 15.82
N ASP A 327 7.11 -3.91 15.88
CA ASP A 327 8.28 -3.20 16.39
C ASP A 327 8.97 -2.35 15.30
N LEU A 328 8.91 -2.78 14.04
CA LEU A 328 9.58 -2.12 12.90
C LEU A 328 8.81 -0.96 12.28
N THR A 329 7.69 -0.53 12.79
CA THR A 329 7.01 0.72 12.41
C THR A 329 5.59 0.65 11.88
N LEU A 330 5.14 -0.48 11.32
CA LEU A 330 3.87 -0.46 10.58
C LEU A 330 2.71 -1.07 11.31
N LYS A 331 3.01 -1.87 12.34
CA LYS A 331 2.04 -2.15 13.39
C LYS A 331 0.81 -2.96 12.96
N ILE A 332 0.82 -3.57 11.76
CA ILE A 332 -0.33 -4.32 11.24
C ILE A 332 0.14 -5.63 10.62
N ALA A 333 0.18 -6.67 11.45
CA ALA A 333 0.58 -8.01 11.04
C ALA A 333 -0.52 -8.72 10.21
N GLY A 334 -0.14 -9.80 9.55
CA GLY A 334 -1.08 -10.72 8.90
C GLY A 334 -1.66 -11.79 9.83
N ARG A 335 -1.27 -11.82 11.12
CA ARG A 335 -1.60 -12.86 12.09
C ARG A 335 -2.52 -12.36 13.19
N THR A 336 -3.53 -13.14 13.51
CA THR A 336 -4.49 -12.84 14.60
C THR A 336 -3.79 -12.78 15.96
N SER A 337 -2.89 -13.73 16.27
CA SER A 337 -2.15 -13.77 17.54
C SER A 337 -1.34 -12.51 17.79
N VAL A 338 -0.71 -11.96 16.75
CA VAL A 338 0.10 -10.72 16.85
C VAL A 338 -0.76 -9.54 17.28
N TYR A 339 -1.99 -9.41 16.75
CA TYR A 339 -2.92 -8.36 17.19
C TYR A 339 -3.37 -8.55 18.63
N GLU A 340 -3.59 -9.79 19.06
CA GLU A 340 -4.04 -10.09 20.42
C GLU A 340 -2.97 -9.76 21.47
N GLU A 341 -1.71 -9.95 21.14
CA GLU A 341 -0.57 -9.69 22.02
C GLU A 341 -0.07 -8.26 21.92
N LYS A 342 0.40 -7.87 20.76
CA LYS A 342 1.08 -6.58 20.50
C LYS A 342 0.11 -5.40 20.37
N GLY A 343 -1.09 -5.63 19.86
CA GLY A 343 -2.09 -4.57 19.68
C GLY A 343 -2.53 -3.88 20.97
N LYS A 344 -2.28 -4.51 22.12
CA LYS A 344 -2.61 -3.95 23.46
C LYS A 344 -1.47 -3.13 24.07
N GLU A 345 -0.30 -3.15 23.47
CA GLU A 345 0.85 -2.41 23.96
C GLU A 345 0.70 -0.90 23.69
N ALA A 346 1.27 -0.08 24.58
CA ALA A 346 1.26 1.37 24.41
C ALA A 346 2.02 1.78 23.13
N GLY A 347 1.43 2.67 22.35
CA GLY A 347 1.96 3.09 21.05
C GLY A 347 1.38 2.32 19.85
N ASN A 348 0.58 1.28 20.13
CA ASN A 348 -0.11 0.48 19.11
C ASN A 348 -1.64 0.75 19.08
N GLU A 349 -2.09 1.90 19.60
CA GLU A 349 -3.52 2.26 19.69
C GLU A 349 -4.22 2.22 18.32
N HIS A 350 -3.50 2.50 17.24
CA HIS A 350 -4.03 2.45 15.88
C HIS A 350 -4.42 1.04 15.43
N THR A 351 -3.87 -0.02 16.01
CA THR A 351 -4.26 -1.41 15.68
C THR A 351 -5.71 -1.66 16.04
N THR A 352 -6.18 -1.12 17.18
CA THR A 352 -7.59 -1.20 17.57
C THR A 352 -8.48 -0.46 16.56
N ALA A 353 -8.07 0.74 16.13
CA ALA A 353 -8.80 1.51 15.13
C ALA A 353 -8.86 0.78 13.77
N VAL A 354 -7.76 0.14 13.36
CA VAL A 354 -7.72 -0.70 12.15
C VAL A 354 -8.67 -1.88 12.28
N LEU A 355 -8.58 -2.66 13.37
CA LEU A 355 -9.44 -3.83 13.55
C LEU A 355 -10.93 -3.44 13.59
N GLU A 356 -11.29 -2.35 14.24
CA GLU A 356 -12.66 -1.87 14.27
C GLU A 356 -13.14 -1.47 12.86
N THR A 357 -12.27 -0.82 12.09
CA THR A 357 -12.58 -0.47 10.69
C THR A 357 -12.74 -1.73 9.84
N LEU A 358 -11.78 -2.67 9.88
CA LEU A 358 -11.77 -3.88 9.06
C LEU A 358 -12.92 -4.85 9.40
N ASN A 359 -13.31 -4.94 10.67
CA ASN A 359 -14.41 -5.79 11.14
C ASN A 359 -15.79 -5.15 10.90
N SER A 360 -15.86 -3.95 10.36
CA SER A 360 -17.15 -3.32 10.02
C SER A 360 -17.79 -4.05 8.85
N LYS A 361 -19.13 -4.03 8.81
CA LYS A 361 -19.91 -4.71 7.75
C LYS A 361 -19.72 -4.10 6.37
N GLN A 362 -19.27 -2.84 6.30
CA GLN A 362 -19.09 -2.12 5.05
C GLN A 362 -17.66 -2.22 4.50
N SER A 363 -16.72 -2.74 5.27
CA SER A 363 -15.36 -2.94 4.75
C SER A 363 -15.31 -4.07 3.75
N GLN A 364 -14.62 -3.85 2.65
CA GLN A 364 -14.55 -4.76 1.52
C GLN A 364 -13.12 -4.86 0.99
N ALA A 365 -12.76 -6.04 0.45
CA ALA A 365 -11.51 -6.19 -0.28
C ALA A 365 -11.60 -5.45 -1.63
N ARG A 366 -10.49 -4.88 -2.06
CA ARG A 366 -10.36 -4.33 -3.42
C ARG A 366 -10.56 -5.46 -4.45
N PRO A 367 -11.11 -5.17 -5.66
CA PRO A 367 -11.36 -6.21 -6.66
C PRO A 367 -10.10 -6.96 -7.06
N MET A 368 -10.14 -8.29 -6.97
CA MET A 368 -9.05 -9.17 -7.37
C MET A 368 -9.29 -9.68 -8.80
N VAL A 369 -9.19 -8.79 -9.78
CA VAL A 369 -9.35 -9.09 -11.20
C VAL A 369 -8.05 -8.85 -11.96
N LYS A 370 -7.81 -9.62 -13.04
CA LYS A 370 -6.55 -9.54 -13.79
C LYS A 370 -6.31 -8.18 -14.44
N THR A 371 -7.38 -7.47 -14.70
CA THR A 371 -7.39 -6.15 -15.35
C THR A 371 -7.37 -4.98 -14.36
N TRP A 372 -7.22 -5.26 -13.07
CA TRP A 372 -7.26 -4.21 -12.04
C TRP A 372 -6.39 -2.99 -12.34
N PRO A 373 -5.13 -3.12 -12.80
CA PRO A 373 -4.30 -1.94 -13.06
C PRO A 373 -4.90 -0.99 -14.11
N GLN A 374 -5.56 -1.54 -15.15
CA GLN A 374 -6.24 -0.72 -16.15
C GLN A 374 -7.52 -0.08 -15.58
N ILE A 375 -8.26 -0.82 -14.77
CA ILE A 375 -9.45 -0.31 -14.09
C ILE A 375 -9.08 0.80 -13.11
N GLU A 376 -8.02 0.62 -12.33
CA GLU A 376 -7.53 1.61 -11.38
C GLU A 376 -7.13 2.92 -12.07
N GLU A 377 -6.51 2.84 -13.25
CA GLU A 377 -6.18 4.02 -14.06
C GLU A 377 -7.44 4.79 -14.49
N VAL A 378 -8.51 4.09 -14.89
CA VAL A 378 -9.81 4.71 -15.17
C VAL A 378 -10.36 5.41 -13.94
N LEU A 379 -10.30 4.75 -12.76
CA LEU A 379 -10.80 5.33 -11.51
C LEU A 379 -9.97 6.53 -11.03
N VAL A 380 -8.65 6.55 -11.27
CA VAL A 380 -7.82 7.75 -11.07
C VAL A 380 -8.39 8.90 -11.90
N GLY A 381 -8.65 8.66 -13.19
CA GLY A 381 -9.26 9.66 -14.07
C GLY A 381 -10.62 10.15 -13.59
N VAL A 382 -11.46 9.27 -13.01
CA VAL A 382 -12.75 9.64 -12.41
C VAL A 382 -12.57 10.62 -11.26
N VAL A 383 -11.67 10.31 -10.31
CA VAL A 383 -11.44 11.17 -9.14
C VAL A 383 -10.87 12.52 -9.58
N GLU A 384 -9.84 12.52 -10.40
CA GLU A 384 -9.19 13.74 -10.87
C GLU A 384 -10.16 14.65 -11.65
N ALA A 385 -10.97 14.08 -12.55
CA ALA A 385 -11.94 14.83 -13.33
C ALA A 385 -13.04 15.45 -12.45
N THR A 386 -13.60 14.66 -11.52
CA THR A 386 -14.70 15.14 -10.65
C THR A 386 -14.21 16.18 -9.64
N LEU A 387 -13.06 16.00 -9.05
CA LEU A 387 -12.43 17.00 -8.19
C LEU A 387 -12.04 18.28 -9.00
N GLY A 388 -11.73 18.11 -10.28
CA GLY A 388 -11.51 19.22 -11.23
C GLY A 388 -12.78 19.92 -11.71
N GLY A 389 -13.98 19.49 -11.26
CA GLY A 389 -15.27 20.13 -11.54
C GLY A 389 -16.07 19.49 -12.67
N ALA A 390 -15.70 18.29 -13.16
CA ALA A 390 -16.52 17.53 -14.10
C ALA A 390 -17.81 17.02 -13.42
N ASP A 391 -18.87 16.82 -14.22
CA ASP A 391 -20.12 16.22 -13.73
C ASP A 391 -19.89 14.78 -13.29
N ILE A 392 -20.28 14.46 -12.06
CA ILE A 392 -20.06 13.16 -11.44
C ILE A 392 -20.78 12.04 -12.21
N ASN A 393 -22.05 12.25 -12.57
CA ASN A 393 -22.83 11.20 -13.23
C ASN A 393 -22.31 10.93 -14.64
N GLU A 394 -22.02 11.96 -15.42
CA GLU A 394 -21.45 11.83 -16.77
C GLU A 394 -20.08 11.14 -16.73
N THR A 395 -19.25 11.48 -15.75
CA THR A 395 -17.93 10.87 -15.56
C THR A 395 -18.03 9.40 -15.18
N LEU A 396 -18.91 9.04 -14.25
CA LEU A 396 -19.14 7.64 -13.85
C LEU A 396 -19.73 6.79 -14.98
N GLU A 397 -20.67 7.32 -15.77
CA GLU A 397 -21.20 6.60 -16.94
C GLU A 397 -20.14 6.35 -18.01
N SER A 398 -19.26 7.34 -18.26
CA SER A 398 -18.13 7.15 -19.18
C SER A 398 -17.15 6.09 -18.69
N ALA A 399 -16.78 6.16 -17.41
CA ALA A 399 -15.88 5.21 -16.78
C ALA A 399 -16.47 3.79 -16.74
N LYS A 400 -17.78 3.64 -16.50
CA LYS A 400 -18.48 2.36 -16.57
C LYS A 400 -18.31 1.71 -17.93
N ALA A 401 -18.57 2.46 -19.00
CA ALA A 401 -18.42 1.94 -20.36
C ALA A 401 -16.98 1.52 -20.68
N GLU A 402 -15.99 2.25 -20.16
CA GLU A 402 -14.58 1.94 -20.32
C GLU A 402 -14.19 0.67 -19.55
N ILE A 403 -14.60 0.55 -18.28
CA ILE A 403 -14.36 -0.65 -17.47
C ILE A 403 -15.04 -1.88 -18.07
N GLU A 404 -16.26 -1.76 -18.57
CA GLU A 404 -16.94 -2.84 -19.28
C GLU A 404 -16.18 -3.30 -20.53
N ALA A 405 -15.53 -2.37 -21.24
CA ALA A 405 -14.70 -2.69 -22.42
C ALA A 405 -13.36 -3.34 -22.04
N ILE A 406 -12.78 -2.97 -20.89
CA ILE A 406 -11.57 -3.61 -20.33
C ILE A 406 -11.89 -5.06 -19.92
N GLY A 407 -13.02 -5.29 -19.26
CA GLY A 407 -13.41 -6.59 -18.70
C GLY A 407 -12.68 -6.92 -17.41
N LYS A 408 -12.87 -8.16 -16.93
CA LYS A 408 -12.29 -8.67 -15.67
C LYS A 408 -10.98 -9.37 -15.86
#